data_f0825b4bd6c0b3a938bbb15776a0e003
#
_entry.id   f0825b4bd6c0b3a938bbb15776a0e003
#
_cell.length_a   1.000
_cell.length_b   1.000
_cell.length_c   1.000
_cell.angle_alpha   90.00
_cell.angle_beta   90.00
_cell.angle_gamma   90.00
#
_symmetry.space_group_name_H-M   'P 1'
#
loop_
_entity.id
_entity.type
_entity.pdbx_description
1 polymer ?
#
loop_
_entity_poly.entity_id
_entity_poly.type
_entity_poly.pdbx_seq_one_letter_code
_entity_poly.pdbx_strand_id
1 'polypeptide(L)'
;MERPTITIIIPVYNVEKYVNETLLSIKNQISQPNEVIVIDDGSTDGSFNILDNFRDLQGWKIIQTHNQGLGLTRNFGRSIAKSEYIYFLDSDDTINNNLIYHMRKIIHQYNKPDVILFSGECFGDKDTNNKKPNLKFTLQGEYFRGSKLITKLTKKKETLPQASRYITKVALWSKNKLSYPKGIAEDEAVFFPLLALSESTVVIPEIYYKYRLGRPGSITMGLPNSDHARDFLHRINFKIEFMTLRYDLIKTDLSAWRYRLARKGLNYISMCLKTKTPIDWVTVVILFYKTKSLSFLFKLFWRFIKHFFNNNLKK
;
A
#
# COMPACT_ATOMS: atom_id res chain seq x y z
N MET A 1 -12.03 -27.06 14.21
CA MET A 1 -11.43 -25.70 14.33
C MET A 1 -12.31 -24.71 13.59
N GLU A 2 -12.54 -23.56 14.18
CA GLU A 2 -13.36 -22.50 13.59
C GLU A 2 -12.75 -21.98 12.28
N ARG A 3 -13.60 -21.77 11.27
CA ARG A 3 -13.18 -21.31 9.93
C ARG A 3 -12.72 -19.85 10.01
N PRO A 4 -11.49 -19.49 9.60
CA PRO A 4 -11.02 -18.10 9.62
C PRO A 4 -11.95 -17.18 8.84
N THR A 5 -12.34 -16.05 9.46
CA THR A 5 -13.22 -15.06 8.86
C THR A 5 -12.40 -13.96 8.16
N ILE A 6 -12.83 -13.55 6.96
CA ILE A 6 -12.15 -12.56 6.12
C ILE A 6 -13.17 -11.54 5.62
N THR A 7 -12.91 -10.26 5.83
CA THR A 7 -13.61 -9.13 5.21
C THR A 7 -12.78 -8.60 4.05
N ILE A 8 -13.39 -8.37 2.88
CA ILE A 8 -12.80 -7.60 1.79
C ILE A 8 -13.34 -6.17 1.85
N ILE A 9 -12.44 -5.18 1.79
CA ILE A 9 -12.77 -3.75 1.83
C ILE A 9 -12.36 -3.13 0.50
N ILE A 10 -13.31 -2.49 -0.19
CA ILE A 10 -13.11 -1.92 -1.52
C ILE A 10 -13.46 -0.42 -1.48
N PRO A 11 -12.48 0.48 -1.43
CA PRO A 11 -12.71 1.90 -1.64
C PRO A 11 -12.94 2.19 -3.12
N VAL A 12 -14.01 2.93 -3.44
CA VAL A 12 -14.43 3.25 -4.80
C VAL A 12 -14.47 4.76 -4.98
N TYR A 13 -13.84 5.28 -6.04
CA TYR A 13 -13.94 6.66 -6.44
C TYR A 13 -13.68 6.82 -7.94
N ASN A 14 -14.70 7.22 -8.71
CA ASN A 14 -14.64 7.49 -10.16
C ASN A 14 -13.98 6.36 -10.97
N VAL A 15 -14.56 5.17 -10.92
CA VAL A 15 -14.06 3.94 -11.56
C VAL A 15 -15.15 3.16 -12.30
N GLU A 16 -16.19 3.83 -12.81
CA GLU A 16 -17.35 3.20 -13.47
C GLU A 16 -17.00 2.14 -14.52
N LYS A 17 -15.89 2.35 -15.26
CA LYS A 17 -15.45 1.42 -16.32
C LYS A 17 -14.82 0.13 -15.79
N TYR A 18 -14.45 0.07 -14.51
CA TYR A 18 -13.61 -0.99 -13.97
C TYR A 18 -14.24 -1.73 -12.79
N VAL A 19 -15.01 -1.02 -11.96
CA VAL A 19 -15.50 -1.52 -10.67
C VAL A 19 -16.34 -2.79 -10.82
N ASN A 20 -17.10 -2.94 -11.89
CA ASN A 20 -17.90 -4.15 -12.13
C ASN A 20 -17.01 -5.41 -12.23
N GLU A 21 -15.88 -5.34 -12.95
CA GLU A 21 -14.95 -6.46 -13.08
C GLU A 21 -14.32 -6.81 -11.73
N THR A 22 -13.96 -5.80 -10.94
CA THR A 22 -13.45 -5.97 -9.57
C THR A 22 -14.46 -6.74 -8.71
N LEU A 23 -15.72 -6.28 -8.67
CA LEU A 23 -16.77 -6.88 -7.84
C LEU A 23 -17.13 -8.31 -8.31
N LEU A 24 -17.15 -8.54 -9.61
CA LEU A 24 -17.34 -9.89 -10.17
C LEU A 24 -16.21 -10.83 -9.78
N SER A 25 -14.96 -10.37 -9.69
CA SER A 25 -13.84 -11.19 -9.24
C SER A 25 -13.97 -11.67 -7.79
N ILE A 26 -14.72 -10.91 -6.95
CA ILE A 26 -15.05 -11.28 -5.58
C ILE A 26 -16.29 -12.20 -5.57
N LYS A 27 -17.33 -11.84 -6.29
CA LYS A 27 -18.55 -12.66 -6.40
C LYS A 27 -18.26 -14.09 -6.87
N ASN A 28 -17.28 -14.24 -7.75
CA ASN A 28 -16.89 -15.52 -8.35
C ASN A 28 -15.83 -16.29 -7.54
N GLN A 29 -15.58 -15.91 -6.27
CA GLN A 29 -14.68 -16.67 -5.43
C GLN A 29 -15.21 -18.08 -5.14
N ILE A 30 -14.35 -19.10 -5.26
CA ILE A 30 -14.68 -20.50 -4.91
C ILE A 30 -15.12 -20.64 -3.45
N SER A 31 -14.55 -19.82 -2.58
CA SER A 31 -14.90 -19.73 -1.17
C SER A 31 -15.24 -18.26 -0.87
N GLN A 32 -16.51 -17.96 -0.61
CA GLN A 32 -16.94 -16.59 -0.38
C GLN A 32 -16.29 -15.97 0.86
N PRO A 33 -15.89 -14.67 0.85
CA PRO A 33 -15.53 -13.95 2.06
C PRO A 33 -16.71 -13.92 3.04
N ASN A 34 -16.44 -13.65 4.30
CA ASN A 34 -17.51 -13.53 5.31
C ASN A 34 -18.24 -12.20 5.17
N GLU A 35 -17.55 -11.18 4.69
CA GLU A 35 -18.08 -9.84 4.53
C GLU A 35 -17.35 -9.13 3.38
N VAL A 36 -18.10 -8.35 2.59
CA VAL A 36 -17.58 -7.44 1.58
C VAL A 36 -18.10 -6.06 1.88
N ILE A 37 -17.20 -5.10 2.09
CA ILE A 37 -17.53 -3.71 2.40
C ILE A 37 -17.06 -2.88 1.22
N VAL A 38 -17.99 -2.38 0.42
CA VAL A 38 -17.74 -1.48 -0.70
C VAL A 38 -18.10 -0.07 -0.28
N ILE A 39 -17.16 0.87 -0.39
CA ILE A 39 -17.36 2.24 0.06
C ILE A 39 -17.15 3.17 -1.12
N ASP A 40 -18.23 3.75 -1.59
CA ASP A 40 -18.19 4.84 -2.55
C ASP A 40 -17.78 6.13 -1.85
N ASP A 41 -16.57 6.60 -2.13
CA ASP A 41 -15.97 7.80 -1.54
C ASP A 41 -16.39 9.08 -2.27
N GLY A 42 -17.70 9.21 -2.57
CA GLY A 42 -18.28 10.36 -3.22
C GLY A 42 -18.00 10.44 -4.72
N SER A 43 -18.15 9.33 -5.44
CA SER A 43 -18.02 9.29 -6.91
C SER A 43 -19.00 10.25 -7.59
N THR A 44 -18.54 10.85 -8.68
CA THR A 44 -19.32 11.76 -9.53
C THR A 44 -19.62 11.18 -10.90
N ASP A 45 -19.15 9.95 -11.19
CA ASP A 45 -19.43 9.16 -12.39
C ASP A 45 -20.51 8.09 -12.11
N GLY A 46 -20.69 7.15 -13.01
CA GLY A 46 -21.66 6.04 -12.87
C GLY A 46 -21.23 4.95 -11.88
N SER A 47 -20.14 5.09 -11.13
CA SER A 47 -19.62 4.06 -10.22
C SER A 47 -20.70 3.58 -9.24
N PHE A 48 -21.37 4.51 -8.53
CA PHE A 48 -22.37 4.15 -7.51
C PHE A 48 -23.53 3.33 -8.08
N ASN A 49 -24.02 3.66 -9.27
CA ASN A 49 -25.11 2.90 -9.92
C ASN A 49 -24.72 1.44 -10.19
N ILE A 50 -23.42 1.20 -10.47
CA ILE A 50 -22.91 -0.17 -10.66
C ILE A 50 -22.88 -0.92 -9.33
N LEU A 51 -22.47 -0.25 -8.24
CA LEU A 51 -22.42 -0.85 -6.92
C LEU A 51 -23.80 -1.33 -6.45
N ASP A 52 -24.83 -0.63 -6.80
CA ASP A 52 -26.20 -0.93 -6.38
C ASP A 52 -26.68 -2.32 -6.85
N ASN A 53 -26.18 -2.81 -7.98
CA ASN A 53 -26.45 -4.16 -8.49
C ASN A 53 -25.89 -5.29 -7.58
N PHE A 54 -25.05 -4.96 -6.60
CA PHE A 54 -24.47 -5.92 -5.68
C PHE A 54 -25.02 -5.80 -4.25
N ARG A 55 -25.97 -4.88 -4.02
CA ARG A 55 -26.52 -4.56 -2.69
C ARG A 55 -27.19 -5.75 -2.01
N ASP A 56 -27.91 -6.57 -2.79
CA ASP A 56 -28.69 -7.69 -2.26
C ASP A 56 -27.88 -8.98 -2.07
N LEU A 57 -26.58 -8.95 -2.37
CA LEU A 57 -25.72 -10.10 -2.14
C LEU A 57 -25.49 -10.32 -0.63
N GLN A 58 -25.66 -11.55 -0.19
CA GLN A 58 -25.47 -11.90 1.20
C GLN A 58 -24.04 -11.59 1.68
N GLY A 59 -23.92 -10.86 2.78
CA GLY A 59 -22.63 -10.48 3.35
C GLY A 59 -21.98 -9.24 2.71
N TRP A 60 -22.65 -8.62 1.73
CA TRP A 60 -22.19 -7.39 1.11
C TRP A 60 -22.81 -6.16 1.78
N LYS A 61 -22.00 -5.10 1.91
CA LYS A 61 -22.43 -3.78 2.37
C LYS A 61 -21.94 -2.73 1.39
N ILE A 62 -22.88 -2.00 0.80
CA ILE A 62 -22.61 -0.87 -0.09
C ILE A 62 -22.87 0.40 0.70
N ILE A 63 -21.85 1.22 0.87
CA ILE A 63 -21.89 2.44 1.68
C ILE A 63 -21.43 3.61 0.82
N GLN A 64 -22.13 4.72 0.88
CA GLN A 64 -21.71 5.98 0.25
C GLN A 64 -21.27 6.97 1.30
N THR A 65 -20.16 7.67 1.03
CA THR A 65 -19.60 8.71 1.90
C THR A 65 -19.27 9.97 1.10
N HIS A 66 -19.02 11.07 1.76
CA HIS A 66 -18.37 12.23 1.13
C HIS A 66 -16.90 11.88 0.87
N ASN A 67 -16.31 12.43 -0.20
CA ASN A 67 -14.93 12.18 -0.55
C ASN A 67 -13.98 12.62 0.58
N GLN A 68 -13.31 11.67 1.17
CA GLN A 68 -12.31 11.87 2.24
C GLN A 68 -10.91 11.37 1.83
N GLY A 69 -10.83 10.63 0.72
CA GLY A 69 -9.59 10.09 0.15
C GLY A 69 -9.32 8.65 0.58
N LEU A 70 -8.58 7.95 -0.27
CA LEU A 70 -8.35 6.50 -0.26
C LEU A 70 -7.95 5.93 1.11
N GLY A 71 -6.99 6.57 1.80
CA GLY A 71 -6.51 6.11 3.09
C GLY A 71 -7.57 6.16 4.19
N LEU A 72 -8.34 7.26 4.24
CA LEU A 72 -9.40 7.43 5.24
C LEU A 72 -10.57 6.49 4.96
N THR A 73 -10.89 6.26 3.69
CA THR A 73 -11.92 5.30 3.26
C THR A 73 -11.56 3.86 3.64
N ARG A 74 -10.29 3.45 3.49
CA ARG A 74 -9.81 2.16 4.01
C ARG A 74 -9.91 2.08 5.55
N ASN A 75 -9.56 3.15 6.28
CA ASN A 75 -9.68 3.20 7.74
C ASN A 75 -11.13 3.05 8.19
N PHE A 76 -12.05 3.73 7.52
CA PHE A 76 -13.48 3.62 7.79
C PHE A 76 -13.97 2.18 7.55
N GLY A 77 -13.66 1.58 6.38
CA GLY A 77 -14.01 0.18 6.11
C GLY A 77 -13.46 -0.78 7.16
N ARG A 78 -12.21 -0.59 7.59
CA ARG A 78 -11.61 -1.39 8.66
C ARG A 78 -12.33 -1.21 10.00
N SER A 79 -12.78 -0.02 10.32
CA SER A 79 -13.45 0.26 11.62
C SER A 79 -14.80 -0.46 11.79
N ILE A 80 -15.46 -0.79 10.68
CA ILE A 80 -16.76 -1.47 10.66
C ILE A 80 -16.67 -2.94 10.27
N ALA A 81 -15.48 -3.43 9.90
CA ALA A 81 -15.23 -4.84 9.58
C ALA A 81 -15.38 -5.73 10.82
N LYS A 82 -16.05 -6.87 10.66
CA LYS A 82 -16.37 -7.80 11.76
C LYS A 82 -15.51 -9.06 11.75
N SER A 83 -14.76 -9.32 10.68
CA SER A 83 -13.93 -10.52 10.54
C SER A 83 -12.61 -10.43 11.31
N GLU A 84 -11.99 -11.59 11.55
CA GLU A 84 -10.65 -11.69 12.15
C GLU A 84 -9.56 -11.09 11.25
N TYR A 85 -9.72 -11.28 9.93
CA TYR A 85 -8.79 -10.78 8.91
C TYR A 85 -9.46 -9.79 7.98
N ILE A 86 -8.66 -8.85 7.46
CA ILE A 86 -9.08 -7.90 6.42
C ILE A 86 -8.16 -7.99 5.20
N TYR A 87 -8.76 -7.76 4.05
CA TYR A 87 -8.11 -7.59 2.77
C TYR A 87 -8.59 -6.30 2.11
N PHE A 88 -7.67 -5.44 1.70
CA PHE A 88 -8.00 -4.25 0.91
C PHE A 88 -7.81 -4.56 -0.56
N LEU A 89 -8.81 -4.29 -1.38
CA LEU A 89 -8.75 -4.46 -2.84
C LEU A 89 -9.05 -3.11 -3.50
N ASP A 90 -8.16 -2.69 -4.39
CA ASP A 90 -8.38 -1.48 -5.19
C ASP A 90 -9.47 -1.73 -6.23
N SER A 91 -10.33 -0.75 -6.44
CA SER A 91 -11.60 -0.88 -7.20
C SER A 91 -11.45 -0.95 -8.73
N ASP A 92 -10.23 -0.91 -9.22
CA ASP A 92 -9.87 -1.10 -10.64
C ASP A 92 -9.05 -2.37 -10.90
N ASP A 93 -8.78 -3.16 -9.87
CA ASP A 93 -7.99 -4.39 -9.91
C ASP A 93 -8.88 -5.64 -9.73
N THR A 94 -8.30 -6.82 -9.94
CA THR A 94 -9.03 -8.08 -9.78
C THR A 94 -8.22 -9.09 -8.96
N ILE A 95 -8.91 -10.12 -8.49
CA ILE A 95 -8.28 -11.21 -7.73
C ILE A 95 -8.57 -12.57 -8.37
N ASN A 96 -7.66 -13.52 -8.15
CA ASN A 96 -7.86 -14.89 -8.55
C ASN A 96 -9.02 -15.51 -7.76
N ASN A 97 -9.86 -16.32 -8.42
CA ASN A 97 -11.08 -16.89 -7.84
C ASN A 97 -10.84 -17.85 -6.66
N ASN A 98 -9.62 -18.28 -6.42
CA ASN A 98 -9.26 -19.17 -5.31
C ASN A 98 -8.55 -18.45 -4.14
N LEU A 99 -8.41 -17.10 -4.19
CA LEU A 99 -7.71 -16.34 -3.15
C LEU A 99 -8.24 -16.66 -1.75
N ILE A 100 -9.55 -16.47 -1.52
CA ILE A 100 -10.14 -16.64 -0.18
C ILE A 100 -10.01 -18.08 0.33
N TYR A 101 -10.18 -19.06 -0.56
CA TYR A 101 -10.00 -20.47 -0.22
C TYR A 101 -8.57 -20.76 0.26
N HIS A 102 -7.56 -20.31 -0.49
CA HIS A 102 -6.16 -20.52 -0.12
C HIS A 102 -5.75 -19.73 1.11
N MET A 103 -6.21 -18.49 1.25
CA MET A 103 -5.91 -17.69 2.46
C MET A 103 -6.41 -18.37 3.73
N ARG A 104 -7.60 -18.96 3.72
CA ARG A 104 -8.08 -19.74 4.86
C ARG A 104 -7.21 -20.96 5.17
N LYS A 105 -6.75 -21.69 4.15
CA LYS A 105 -5.82 -22.81 4.34
C LYS A 105 -4.50 -22.35 4.98
N ILE A 106 -3.95 -21.24 4.49
CA ILE A 106 -2.69 -20.68 4.99
C ILE A 106 -2.85 -20.16 6.42
N ILE A 107 -3.94 -19.46 6.73
CA ILE A 107 -4.24 -19.01 8.08
C ILE A 107 -4.27 -20.19 9.05
N HIS A 108 -4.86 -21.32 8.64
CA HIS A 108 -4.89 -22.52 9.44
C HIS A 108 -3.50 -23.18 9.54
N GLN A 109 -2.80 -23.37 8.40
CA GLN A 109 -1.50 -24.04 8.31
C GLN A 109 -0.43 -23.35 9.17
N TYR A 110 -0.42 -22.02 9.19
CA TYR A 110 0.57 -21.20 9.91
C TYR A 110 0.04 -20.66 11.25
N ASN A 111 -0.95 -21.33 11.83
CA ASN A 111 -1.52 -20.99 13.14
C ASN A 111 -1.85 -19.49 13.29
N LYS A 112 -2.64 -18.97 12.35
CA LYS A 112 -3.15 -17.60 12.37
C LYS A 112 -2.04 -16.53 12.32
N PRO A 113 -1.24 -16.44 11.25
CA PRO A 113 -0.21 -15.39 11.12
C PRO A 113 -0.84 -13.99 11.12
N ASP A 114 -0.08 -12.98 11.54
CA ASP A 114 -0.59 -11.60 11.59
C ASP A 114 -0.71 -10.97 10.21
N VAL A 115 0.20 -11.33 9.30
CA VAL A 115 0.27 -10.82 7.92
C VAL A 115 0.54 -11.97 6.95
N ILE A 116 -0.16 -11.98 5.82
CA ILE A 116 0.10 -12.88 4.70
C ILE A 116 0.37 -12.04 3.47
N LEU A 117 1.60 -12.09 2.94
CA LEU A 117 1.99 -11.43 1.69
C LEU A 117 1.88 -12.43 0.54
N PHE A 118 1.39 -11.97 -0.61
CA PHE A 118 1.29 -12.79 -1.82
C PHE A 118 1.64 -11.99 -3.08
N SER A 119 1.99 -12.72 -4.14
CA SER A 119 2.37 -12.13 -5.42
C SER A 119 1.16 -11.63 -6.21
N GLY A 120 1.46 -10.73 -7.14
CA GLY A 120 0.54 -10.27 -8.15
C GLY A 120 1.15 -10.30 -9.54
N GLU A 121 0.33 -10.03 -10.53
CA GLU A 121 0.73 -9.82 -11.92
C GLU A 121 0.04 -8.57 -12.49
N CYS A 122 0.58 -8.04 -13.59
CA CYS A 122 -0.03 -6.91 -14.27
C CYS A 122 -0.88 -7.39 -15.44
N PHE A 123 -2.04 -6.74 -15.66
CA PHE A 123 -2.91 -6.97 -16.81
C PHE A 123 -3.42 -5.62 -17.38
N GLY A 124 -4.15 -5.66 -18.49
CA GLY A 124 -4.67 -4.47 -19.17
C GLY A 124 -3.78 -4.02 -20.32
N ASP A 125 -4.01 -2.81 -20.83
CA ASP A 125 -3.40 -2.31 -22.06
C ASP A 125 -1.88 -2.19 -21.98
N LYS A 126 -1.21 -2.71 -23.01
CA LYS A 126 0.25 -2.78 -23.10
C LYS A 126 0.92 -1.43 -23.38
N ASP A 127 0.16 -0.40 -23.64
CA ASP A 127 0.67 0.86 -24.21
C ASP A 127 1.14 1.85 -23.14
N THR A 128 1.93 1.39 -22.21
CA THR A 128 2.65 2.29 -21.32
C THR A 128 4.14 2.11 -21.53
N ASN A 129 4.82 3.17 -21.98
CA ASN A 129 6.28 3.35 -21.90
C ASN A 129 6.82 3.20 -20.46
N ASN A 130 5.97 2.84 -19.52
CA ASN A 130 6.28 2.66 -18.12
C ASN A 130 6.69 1.22 -17.83
N LYS A 131 7.81 1.07 -17.17
CA LYS A 131 8.33 -0.19 -16.67
C LYS A 131 7.29 -0.85 -15.77
N LYS A 132 6.82 -2.05 -16.12
CA LYS A 132 5.88 -2.81 -15.28
C LYS A 132 6.43 -2.96 -13.87
N PRO A 133 5.61 -2.71 -12.83
CA PRO A 133 6.04 -2.92 -11.45
C PRO A 133 6.33 -4.41 -11.20
N ASN A 134 7.36 -4.69 -10.38
CA ASN A 134 7.58 -6.05 -9.92
C ASN A 134 6.63 -6.37 -8.75
N LEU A 135 5.63 -7.18 -9.02
CA LEU A 135 4.62 -7.61 -8.05
C LEU A 135 4.89 -9.01 -7.47
N LYS A 136 6.00 -9.64 -7.85
CA LYS A 136 6.30 -11.01 -7.40
C LYS A 136 7.16 -11.00 -6.14
N PHE A 137 6.87 -11.94 -5.25
CA PHE A 137 7.76 -12.37 -4.19
C PHE A 137 8.51 -13.62 -4.62
N THR A 138 9.81 -13.67 -4.36
CA THR A 138 10.64 -14.90 -4.49
C THR A 138 10.95 -15.50 -3.12
N LEU A 139 10.65 -14.76 -2.04
CA LEU A 139 10.66 -15.28 -0.69
C LEU A 139 9.43 -16.14 -0.45
N GLN A 140 9.61 -17.20 0.34
CA GLN A 140 8.54 -18.11 0.74
C GLN A 140 8.71 -18.54 2.19
N GLY A 141 7.59 -18.80 2.88
CA GLY A 141 7.57 -19.35 4.23
C GLY A 141 7.19 -18.33 5.29
N GLU A 142 7.32 -18.74 6.55
CA GLU A 142 6.98 -17.96 7.72
C GLU A 142 8.19 -17.19 8.24
N TYR A 143 7.98 -15.93 8.60
CA TYR A 143 8.99 -15.02 9.13
C TYR A 143 8.49 -14.43 10.44
N PHE A 144 9.14 -14.77 11.53
CA PHE A 144 8.87 -14.20 12.85
C PHE A 144 9.52 -12.83 13.01
N ARG A 145 9.05 -12.06 13.99
CA ARG A 145 9.66 -10.79 14.37
C ARG A 145 11.17 -10.97 14.58
N GLY A 146 11.95 -10.04 14.06
CA GLY A 146 13.41 -10.12 14.14
C GLY A 146 14.09 -10.98 13.07
N SER A 147 13.34 -11.67 12.19
CA SER A 147 13.87 -12.52 11.11
C SER A 147 14.54 -11.75 9.95
N LYS A 148 14.62 -10.42 10.06
CA LYS A 148 15.14 -9.51 9.02
C LYS A 148 14.34 -9.58 7.70
N LEU A 149 13.02 -9.81 7.78
CA LEU A 149 12.16 -9.90 6.59
C LEU A 149 12.23 -8.62 5.74
N ILE A 150 12.14 -7.44 6.38
CA ILE A 150 12.20 -6.15 5.67
C ILE A 150 13.55 -5.99 4.95
N THR A 151 14.64 -6.42 5.56
CA THR A 151 15.98 -6.43 4.94
C THR A 151 16.03 -7.38 3.74
N LYS A 152 15.49 -8.59 3.86
CA LYS A 152 15.43 -9.58 2.79
C LYS A 152 14.61 -9.06 1.60
N LEU A 153 13.41 -8.54 1.84
CA LEU A 153 12.55 -7.93 0.82
C LEU A 153 13.24 -6.73 0.13
N THR A 154 13.95 -5.89 0.91
CA THR A 154 14.65 -4.72 0.38
C THR A 154 15.80 -5.13 -0.56
N LYS A 155 16.60 -6.13 -0.17
CA LYS A 155 17.69 -6.66 -1.01
C LYS A 155 17.18 -7.25 -2.32
N LYS A 156 16.05 -7.95 -2.28
CA LYS A 156 15.41 -8.55 -3.48
C LYS A 156 14.61 -7.54 -4.31
N LYS A 157 14.48 -6.29 -3.87
CA LYS A 157 13.63 -5.25 -4.50
C LYS A 157 12.15 -5.64 -4.58
N GLU A 158 11.67 -6.44 -3.64
CA GLU A 158 10.29 -6.95 -3.53
C GLU A 158 9.45 -6.12 -2.55
N THR A 159 9.71 -4.83 -2.47
CA THR A 159 9.15 -3.92 -1.45
C THR A 159 8.13 -2.95 -2.02
N LEU A 160 7.42 -3.31 -3.09
CA LEU A 160 6.34 -2.47 -3.58
C LEU A 160 5.16 -2.56 -2.59
N PRO A 161 4.86 -1.50 -1.85
CA PRO A 161 3.80 -1.50 -0.87
C PRO A 161 2.47 -1.26 -1.59
N GLN A 162 1.69 -2.29 -1.76
CA GLN A 162 0.31 -2.21 -2.26
C GLN A 162 -0.59 -2.93 -1.27
N ALA A 163 -1.64 -2.24 -0.82
CA ALA A 163 -2.60 -2.78 0.15
C ALA A 163 -3.26 -4.06 -0.37
N SER A 164 -3.41 -4.17 -1.68
CA SER A 164 -4.03 -5.33 -2.36
C SER A 164 -3.10 -6.55 -2.50
N ARG A 165 -1.92 -6.55 -1.87
CA ARG A 165 -0.97 -7.68 -1.91
C ARG A 165 -0.77 -8.36 -0.58
N TYR A 166 -1.63 -8.07 0.40
CA TYR A 166 -1.55 -8.72 1.70
C TYR A 166 -2.89 -8.77 2.42
N ILE A 167 -3.04 -9.78 3.24
CA ILE A 167 -4.13 -9.95 4.20
C ILE A 167 -3.57 -9.81 5.60
N THR A 168 -4.31 -9.18 6.51
CA THR A 168 -3.82 -8.92 7.87
C THR A 168 -4.91 -9.16 8.92
N LYS A 169 -4.48 -9.52 10.14
CA LYS A 169 -5.38 -9.50 11.29
C LYS A 169 -5.83 -8.08 11.62
N VAL A 170 -7.11 -7.90 11.89
CA VAL A 170 -7.67 -6.63 12.39
C VAL A 170 -7.03 -6.23 13.71
N ALA A 171 -6.77 -7.20 14.59
CA ALA A 171 -6.14 -6.97 15.90
C ALA A 171 -4.75 -6.33 15.80
N LEU A 172 -3.98 -6.61 14.73
CA LEU A 172 -2.67 -5.98 14.53
C LEU A 172 -2.78 -4.45 14.40
N TRP A 173 -3.81 -3.98 13.70
CA TRP A 173 -4.09 -2.54 13.54
C TRP A 173 -4.57 -1.91 14.85
N SER A 174 -5.55 -2.53 15.49
CA SER A 174 -6.21 -1.98 16.68
C SER A 174 -5.26 -1.87 17.87
N LYS A 175 -4.52 -2.94 18.18
CA LYS A 175 -3.55 -2.98 19.28
C LYS A 175 -2.43 -1.94 19.14
N ASN A 176 -2.04 -1.64 17.91
CA ASN A 176 -0.93 -0.73 17.62
C ASN A 176 -1.39 0.66 17.20
N LYS A 177 -2.69 0.95 17.21
CA LYS A 177 -3.28 2.22 16.76
C LYS A 177 -2.81 2.61 15.35
N LEU A 178 -2.57 1.59 14.50
CA LEU A 178 -2.10 1.81 13.14
C LEU A 178 -3.26 2.24 12.24
N SER A 179 -3.03 3.23 11.40
CA SER A 179 -4.02 3.73 10.43
C SER A 179 -3.32 4.28 9.20
N TYR A 180 -4.04 4.30 8.09
CA TYR A 180 -3.57 4.99 6.88
C TYR A 180 -3.60 6.49 7.12
N PRO A 181 -2.52 7.23 6.77
CA PRO A 181 -2.55 8.69 6.79
C PRO A 181 -3.44 9.22 5.65
N LYS A 182 -3.87 10.46 5.79
CA LYS A 182 -4.48 11.21 4.68
C LYS A 182 -3.43 11.46 3.58
N GLY A 183 -3.86 11.52 2.32
CA GLY A 183 -3.01 11.83 1.17
C GLY A 183 -2.82 10.63 0.23
N ILE A 184 -1.94 10.78 -0.76
CA ILE A 184 -1.67 9.76 -1.77
C ILE A 184 -0.55 8.80 -1.35
N ALA A 185 -0.58 7.57 -1.88
CA ALA A 185 0.36 6.49 -1.57
C ALA A 185 0.49 6.23 -0.05
N GLU A 186 -0.62 6.26 0.64
CA GLU A 186 -0.81 6.02 2.08
C GLU A 186 -0.39 4.60 2.49
N ASP A 187 -0.53 3.63 1.59
CA ASP A 187 -0.09 2.25 1.75
C ASP A 187 1.41 2.13 2.01
N GLU A 188 2.20 3.00 1.38
CA GLU A 188 3.64 3.06 1.61
C GLU A 188 4.01 3.47 3.03
N ALA A 189 3.22 4.33 3.66
CA ALA A 189 3.45 4.73 5.05
C ALA A 189 3.25 3.54 6.00
N VAL A 190 2.25 2.71 5.74
CA VAL A 190 1.79 1.66 6.65
C VAL A 190 2.50 0.31 6.45
N PHE A 191 2.88 -0.05 5.22
CA PHE A 191 3.38 -1.40 4.90
C PHE A 191 4.56 -1.86 5.77
N PHE A 192 5.59 -1.03 5.96
CA PHE A 192 6.76 -1.42 6.76
C PHE A 192 6.50 -1.40 8.26
N PRO A 193 5.79 -0.41 8.83
CA PRO A 193 5.27 -0.48 10.19
C PRO A 193 4.47 -1.75 10.45
N LEU A 194 3.57 -2.13 9.55
CA LEU A 194 2.77 -3.34 9.66
C LEU A 194 3.64 -4.60 9.80
N LEU A 195 4.65 -4.75 8.94
CA LEU A 195 5.60 -5.87 9.01
C LEU A 195 6.46 -5.84 10.28
N ALA A 196 6.86 -4.67 10.75
CA ALA A 196 7.67 -4.54 11.97
C ALA A 196 6.86 -4.86 13.24
N LEU A 197 5.56 -4.57 13.22
CA LEU A 197 4.63 -4.83 14.33
C LEU A 197 4.14 -6.28 14.38
N SER A 198 4.23 -7.00 13.25
CA SER A 198 3.79 -8.39 13.12
C SER A 198 4.68 -9.33 13.94
N GLU A 199 4.07 -10.26 14.67
CA GLU A 199 4.79 -11.37 15.32
C GLU A 199 5.14 -12.46 14.30
N SER A 200 4.22 -12.73 13.36
CA SER A 200 4.39 -13.72 12.30
C SER A 200 3.87 -13.17 10.97
N THR A 201 4.72 -13.23 9.96
CA THR A 201 4.39 -12.89 8.57
C THR A 201 4.67 -14.09 7.67
N VAL A 202 3.66 -14.52 6.91
CA VAL A 202 3.82 -15.55 5.88
C VAL A 202 3.99 -14.87 4.52
N VAL A 203 4.95 -15.32 3.72
CA VAL A 203 5.18 -14.86 2.36
C VAL A 203 4.92 -16.01 1.39
N ILE A 204 4.11 -15.75 0.37
CA ILE A 204 3.68 -16.73 -0.63
C ILE A 204 4.02 -16.20 -2.02
N PRO A 205 4.75 -16.96 -2.83
CA PRO A 205 5.11 -16.56 -4.20
C PRO A 205 3.96 -16.67 -5.19
N GLU A 206 2.87 -17.35 -4.84
CA GLU A 206 1.70 -17.56 -5.70
C GLU A 206 1.00 -16.25 -6.02
N ILE A 207 0.44 -16.19 -7.26
CA ILE A 207 -0.21 -15.00 -7.81
C ILE A 207 -1.70 -15.07 -7.50
N TYR A 208 -2.18 -14.13 -6.69
CA TYR A 208 -3.60 -13.97 -6.36
C TYR A 208 -4.18 -12.62 -6.75
N TYR A 209 -3.33 -11.64 -6.96
CA TYR A 209 -3.70 -10.26 -7.27
C TYR A 209 -3.33 -9.91 -8.70
N LYS A 210 -4.23 -9.19 -9.40
CA LYS A 210 -4.04 -8.71 -10.76
C LYS A 210 -4.18 -7.19 -10.79
N TYR A 211 -3.06 -6.53 -11.06
CA TYR A 211 -2.94 -5.07 -11.12
C TYR A 211 -3.22 -4.55 -12.52
N ARG A 212 -4.18 -3.66 -12.65
CA ARG A 212 -4.52 -3.04 -13.93
C ARG A 212 -3.53 -1.95 -14.31
N LEU A 213 -3.02 -2.03 -15.54
CA LEU A 213 -2.16 -1.00 -16.14
C LEU A 213 -2.97 -0.08 -17.06
N GLY A 214 -2.46 1.16 -17.24
CA GLY A 214 -2.95 2.08 -18.26
C GLY A 214 -4.29 2.74 -17.97
N ARG A 215 -4.81 2.66 -16.74
CA ARG A 215 -6.10 3.30 -16.40
C ARG A 215 -5.98 4.84 -16.45
N PRO A 216 -6.75 5.56 -17.31
CA PRO A 216 -6.87 7.01 -17.22
C PRO A 216 -7.39 7.44 -15.84
N GLY A 217 -6.84 8.52 -15.29
CA GLY A 217 -7.22 9.00 -13.95
C GLY A 217 -6.61 8.21 -12.78
N SER A 218 -5.71 7.26 -13.03
CA SER A 218 -4.95 6.61 -11.96
C SER A 218 -4.07 7.62 -11.21
N ILE A 219 -4.05 7.53 -9.88
CA ILE A 219 -3.19 8.37 -9.01
C ILE A 219 -1.72 8.30 -9.45
N THR A 220 -1.28 7.14 -9.94
CA THR A 220 0.10 6.91 -10.40
C THR A 220 0.45 7.59 -11.73
N MET A 221 -0.56 7.99 -12.51
CA MET A 221 -0.41 8.64 -13.81
C MET A 221 -0.50 10.18 -13.72
N GLY A 222 -0.88 10.73 -12.57
CA GLY A 222 -1.01 12.17 -12.36
C GLY A 222 0.33 12.91 -12.48
N LEU A 223 0.29 14.14 -13.05
CA LEU A 223 1.46 15.02 -13.05
C LEU A 223 1.82 15.45 -11.63
N PRO A 224 3.12 15.51 -11.30
CA PRO A 224 3.55 15.99 -10.00
C PRO A 224 3.09 17.45 -9.73
N ASN A 225 2.51 17.67 -8.54
CA ASN A 225 2.12 18.99 -8.06
C ASN A 225 2.60 19.23 -6.61
N SER A 226 2.28 20.39 -6.03
CA SER A 226 2.67 20.75 -4.66
C SER A 226 2.09 19.81 -3.60
N ASP A 227 0.88 19.27 -3.83
CA ASP A 227 0.24 18.35 -2.91
C ASP A 227 1.01 17.02 -2.81
N HIS A 228 1.55 16.55 -3.92
CA HIS A 228 2.44 15.39 -3.92
C HIS A 228 3.69 15.61 -3.04
N ALA A 229 4.27 16.82 -3.06
CA ALA A 229 5.42 17.12 -2.20
C ALA A 229 5.05 17.11 -0.72
N ARG A 230 3.88 17.68 -0.35
CA ARG A 230 3.35 17.63 1.02
C ARG A 230 3.08 16.20 1.48
N ASP A 231 2.46 15.39 0.65
CA ASP A 231 2.18 13.99 0.96
C ASP A 231 3.47 13.17 1.13
N PHE A 232 4.51 13.44 0.34
CA PHE A 232 5.82 12.85 0.57
C PHE A 232 6.39 13.22 1.94
N LEU A 233 6.27 14.47 2.34
CA LEU A 233 6.73 14.96 3.63
C LEU A 233 5.98 14.29 4.78
N HIS A 234 4.65 14.20 4.71
CA HIS A 234 3.84 13.51 5.71
C HIS A 234 4.25 12.04 5.88
N ARG A 235 4.48 11.32 4.79
CA ARG A 235 4.93 9.91 4.83
C ARG A 235 6.33 9.76 5.42
N ILE A 236 7.24 10.71 5.14
CA ILE A 236 8.58 10.71 5.73
C ILE A 236 8.48 10.93 7.23
N ASN A 237 7.72 11.93 7.68
CA ASN A 237 7.54 12.24 9.09
C ASN A 237 6.91 11.07 9.86
N PHE A 238 5.90 10.43 9.30
CA PHE A 238 5.31 9.21 9.86
C PHE A 238 6.37 8.10 10.06
N LYS A 239 7.24 7.88 9.07
CA LYS A 239 8.32 6.88 9.18
C LYS A 239 9.38 7.27 10.20
N ILE A 240 9.74 8.54 10.27
CA ILE A 240 10.70 9.06 11.28
C ILE A 240 10.13 8.85 12.68
N GLU A 241 8.88 9.19 12.89
CA GLU A 241 8.17 9.00 14.16
C GLU A 241 8.14 7.51 14.54
N PHE A 242 7.71 6.65 13.64
CA PHE A 242 7.71 5.21 13.88
C PHE A 242 9.11 4.67 14.23
N MET A 243 10.14 5.07 13.49
CA MET A 243 11.53 4.68 13.77
C MET A 243 12.03 5.18 15.13
N THR A 244 11.49 6.27 15.62
CA THR A 244 11.87 6.86 16.92
C THR A 244 11.17 6.15 18.06
N LEU A 245 9.85 5.99 17.94
CA LEU A 245 9.00 5.41 19.00
C LEU A 245 9.13 3.88 19.11
N ARG A 246 9.46 3.22 18.02
CA ARG A 246 9.49 1.75 17.93
C ARG A 246 10.85 1.21 17.50
N TYR A 247 11.92 1.85 17.97
CA TYR A 247 13.29 1.44 17.65
C TYR A 247 13.58 -0.02 18.02
N ASP A 248 13.04 -0.48 19.12
CA ASP A 248 13.11 -1.86 19.61
C ASP A 248 12.65 -2.89 18.56
N LEU A 249 11.60 -2.59 17.81
CA LEU A 249 11.03 -3.48 16.80
C LEU A 249 11.83 -3.49 15.49
N ILE A 250 12.49 -2.37 15.17
CA ILE A 250 13.15 -2.23 13.87
C ILE A 250 14.67 -2.46 13.94
N LYS A 251 15.24 -2.64 15.11
CA LYS A 251 16.71 -2.72 15.31
C LYS A 251 17.37 -3.78 14.44
N THR A 252 16.72 -4.91 14.20
CA THR A 252 17.23 -6.00 13.36
C THR A 252 17.23 -5.66 11.87
N ASP A 253 16.33 -4.77 11.44
CA ASP A 253 16.15 -4.31 10.07
C ASP A 253 16.60 -2.86 9.85
N LEU A 254 17.32 -2.26 10.83
CA LEU A 254 17.65 -0.83 10.88
C LEU A 254 18.34 -0.33 9.61
N SER A 255 19.22 -1.13 9.01
CA SER A 255 19.90 -0.78 7.76
C SER A 255 18.92 -0.62 6.60
N ALA A 256 17.93 -1.51 6.49
CA ALA A 256 16.88 -1.43 5.47
C ALA A 256 15.97 -0.22 5.70
N TRP A 257 15.58 0.05 6.94
CA TRP A 257 14.81 1.25 7.31
C TRP A 257 15.55 2.54 6.94
N ARG A 258 16.83 2.67 7.30
CA ARG A 258 17.68 3.82 6.96
C ARG A 258 17.83 4.01 5.46
N TYR A 259 18.12 2.93 4.72
CA TYR A 259 18.23 2.97 3.25
C TYR A 259 16.94 3.48 2.60
N ARG A 260 15.80 2.96 3.04
CA ARG A 260 14.51 3.35 2.49
C ARG A 260 14.14 4.78 2.85
N LEU A 261 14.39 5.20 4.08
CA LEU A 261 14.15 6.57 4.51
C LEU A 261 15.01 7.55 3.70
N ALA A 262 16.32 7.26 3.50
CA ALA A 262 17.20 8.07 2.66
C ALA A 262 16.68 8.18 1.22
N ARG A 263 16.25 7.06 0.61
CA ARG A 263 15.70 7.05 -0.75
C ARG A 263 14.43 7.91 -0.85
N LYS A 264 13.57 7.88 0.16
CA LYS A 264 12.35 8.71 0.19
C LYS A 264 12.64 10.17 0.39
N GLY A 265 13.58 10.52 1.24
CA GLY A 265 14.07 11.89 1.37
C GLY A 265 14.57 12.45 0.05
N LEU A 266 15.37 11.68 -0.70
CA LEU A 266 15.83 12.08 -2.03
C LEU A 266 14.67 12.25 -3.04
N ASN A 267 13.63 11.41 -2.98
CA ASN A 267 12.46 11.54 -3.84
C ASN A 267 11.63 12.78 -3.48
N TYR A 268 11.46 13.08 -2.19
CA TYR A 268 10.82 14.30 -1.69
C TYR A 268 11.51 15.55 -2.25
N ILE A 269 12.83 15.65 -2.09
CA ILE A 269 13.60 16.78 -2.60
C ILE A 269 13.46 16.93 -4.12
N SER A 270 13.53 15.80 -4.86
CA SER A 270 13.30 15.83 -6.31
C SER A 270 11.89 16.31 -6.67
N MET A 271 10.90 15.96 -5.86
CA MET A 271 9.53 16.42 -6.04
C MET A 271 9.44 17.93 -5.80
N CYS A 272 9.98 18.43 -4.69
CA CYS A 272 10.01 19.87 -4.40
C CYS A 272 10.68 20.67 -5.51
N LEU A 273 11.81 20.20 -6.03
CA LEU A 273 12.52 20.86 -7.13
C LEU A 273 11.69 20.88 -8.43
N LYS A 274 10.96 19.81 -8.75
CA LYS A 274 10.11 19.72 -9.94
C LYS A 274 8.87 20.61 -9.84
N THR A 275 8.25 20.65 -8.66
CA THR A 275 6.99 21.38 -8.42
C THR A 275 7.22 22.81 -7.93
N LYS A 276 8.48 23.24 -7.78
CA LYS A 276 8.89 24.54 -7.21
C LYS A 276 8.32 24.76 -5.80
N THR A 277 8.06 23.67 -5.06
CA THR A 277 7.59 23.72 -3.68
C THR A 277 8.78 23.95 -2.73
N PRO A 278 8.64 24.81 -1.71
CA PRO A 278 9.70 25.00 -0.72
C PRO A 278 10.11 23.68 -0.05
N ILE A 279 11.42 23.48 0.14
CA ILE A 279 11.97 22.31 0.81
C ILE A 279 11.92 22.56 2.31
N ASP A 280 11.35 21.61 3.07
CA ASP A 280 11.46 21.60 4.53
C ASP A 280 12.86 21.11 4.94
N TRP A 281 13.74 22.06 5.15
CA TRP A 281 15.12 21.80 5.53
C TRP A 281 15.26 21.15 6.91
N VAL A 282 14.32 21.39 7.82
CA VAL A 282 14.31 20.73 9.13
C VAL A 282 14.19 19.23 8.94
N THR A 283 13.22 18.79 8.14
CA THR A 283 13.08 17.38 7.79
C THR A 283 14.31 16.83 7.09
N VAL A 284 14.97 17.59 6.19
CA VAL A 284 16.22 17.13 5.51
C VAL A 284 17.35 16.89 6.50
N VAL A 285 17.52 17.77 7.49
CA VAL A 285 18.52 17.59 8.56
C VAL A 285 18.21 16.37 9.42
N ILE A 286 16.94 16.18 9.81
CA ILE A 286 16.50 15.00 10.55
C ILE A 286 16.74 13.71 9.74
N LEU A 287 16.45 13.74 8.44
CA LEU A 287 16.71 12.61 7.52
C LEU A 287 18.19 12.24 7.52
N PHE A 288 19.08 13.22 7.43
CA PHE A 288 20.53 12.96 7.48
C PHE A 288 20.94 12.28 8.78
N TYR A 289 20.51 12.85 9.92
CA TYR A 289 20.79 12.30 11.24
C TYR A 289 20.25 10.86 11.42
N LYS A 290 19.01 10.63 11.02
CA LYS A 290 18.36 9.31 11.15
C LYS A 290 18.91 8.26 10.20
N THR A 291 19.30 8.66 8.98
CA THR A 291 19.84 7.71 7.98
C THR A 291 21.31 7.39 8.19
N LYS A 292 22.07 8.30 8.82
CA LYS A 292 23.53 8.21 9.00
C LYS A 292 24.26 7.88 7.69
N SER A 293 23.85 8.47 6.56
CA SER A 293 24.28 8.10 5.23
C SER A 293 25.02 9.22 4.52
N LEU A 294 26.35 9.11 4.38
CA LEU A 294 27.14 10.00 3.52
C LEU A 294 26.72 9.95 2.06
N SER A 295 26.30 8.77 1.57
CA SER A 295 25.73 8.59 0.23
C SER A 295 24.46 9.41 0.02
N PHE A 296 23.67 9.64 1.08
CA PHE A 296 22.50 10.52 1.01
C PHE A 296 22.92 11.96 0.72
N LEU A 297 23.94 12.50 1.44
CA LEU A 297 24.45 13.85 1.21
C LEU A 297 25.02 14.04 -0.20
N PHE A 298 25.84 13.09 -0.65
CA PHE A 298 26.40 13.14 -2.01
C PHE A 298 25.34 13.15 -3.09
N LYS A 299 24.33 12.27 -2.97
CA LYS A 299 23.20 12.22 -3.91
C LYS A 299 22.30 13.45 -3.84
N LEU A 300 22.16 14.04 -2.65
CA LEU A 300 21.46 15.30 -2.45
C LEU A 300 22.15 16.43 -3.21
N PHE A 301 23.45 16.62 -3.00
CA PHE A 301 24.27 17.62 -3.70
C PHE A 301 24.19 17.45 -5.22
N TRP A 302 24.33 16.21 -5.72
CA TRP A 302 24.24 15.92 -7.15
C TRP A 302 22.87 16.26 -7.77
N ARG A 303 21.78 16.12 -7.00
CA ARG A 303 20.43 16.51 -7.47
C ARG A 303 20.29 18.02 -7.63
N PHE A 304 20.86 18.81 -6.74
CA PHE A 304 20.87 20.27 -6.87
C PHE A 304 21.69 20.71 -8.08
N ILE A 305 22.87 20.15 -8.26
CA ILE A 305 23.70 20.42 -9.44
C ILE A 305 22.93 20.12 -10.73
N LYS A 306 22.36 18.91 -10.84
CA LYS A 306 21.60 18.52 -12.04
C LYS A 306 20.39 19.42 -12.29
N HIS A 307 19.69 19.84 -11.24
CA HIS A 307 18.57 20.78 -11.38
C HIS A 307 19.02 22.14 -11.88
N PHE A 308 20.12 22.65 -11.32
CA PHE A 308 20.70 23.93 -11.75
C PHE A 308 21.11 23.91 -13.24
N PHE A 309 21.83 22.90 -13.67
CA PHE A 309 22.24 22.77 -15.09
C PHE A 309 21.07 22.59 -16.04
N ASN A 310 20.08 21.76 -15.69
CA ASN A 310 18.90 21.56 -16.56
C ASN A 310 18.04 22.82 -16.72
N ASN A 311 18.05 23.73 -15.75
CA ASN A 311 17.31 25.00 -15.84
C ASN A 311 18.08 26.09 -16.60
N ASN A 312 19.42 26.04 -16.60
CA ASN A 312 20.25 27.01 -17.30
C ASN A 312 20.54 26.62 -18.76
N LEU A 313 20.38 25.35 -19.14
CA LEU A 313 20.50 24.88 -20.53
C LEU A 313 19.19 25.04 -21.33
N LYS A 314 18.08 25.43 -20.68
CA LYS A 314 16.78 25.70 -21.33
C LYS A 314 16.48 27.18 -21.51
N LYS A 315 17.42 28.07 -21.16
CA LYS A 315 17.45 29.48 -21.53
C LYS A 315 18.41 29.67 -22.69
#